data_0655005da8598a87a2b35f3904aa670e
#
_entry.id   0655005da8598a87a2b35f3904aa670e
#
_cell.length_a   1.000
_cell.length_b   1.000
_cell.length_c   1.000
_cell.angle_alpha   90.00
_cell.angle_beta   90.00
_cell.angle_gamma   90.00
#
_symmetry.space_group_name_H-M   'P 1'
#
loop_
_entity.id
_entity.type
_entity.pdbx_description
1 polymer ?
#
loop_
_entity_poly.entity_id
_entity_poly.type
_entity_poly.pdbx_seq_one_letter_code
_entity_poly.pdbx_strand_id
1 'polypeptide(L)'
;MKKRFSTMQRSGVLKRIFTCVIALALAMPMTVQTGWAATTSYTVTVADGYLALRNAKAYDDKNEIGKLYTGDTVDVTDSSGSTYWYVYASRLKKSGYVNRRYLANSSSERYVSVKSGYLALRNAKAFK
;
A
#
# COMPACT_ATOMS: atom_id res chain seq x y z
N MET A 1 -22.10 62.80 9.30
CA MET A 1 -22.94 61.70 9.85
C MET A 1 -23.28 60.64 8.82
N LYS A 2 -23.66 61.00 7.64
CA LYS A 2 -24.02 60.04 6.58
C LYS A 2 -22.89 59.11 6.15
N LYS A 3 -21.66 59.56 6.18
CA LYS A 3 -20.48 58.80 5.83
C LYS A 3 -20.21 57.59 6.77
N ARG A 4 -20.61 57.71 8.01
CA ARG A 4 -20.42 56.64 9.01
C ARG A 4 -21.31 55.45 8.74
N PHE A 5 -22.52 55.66 8.27
CA PHE A 5 -23.44 54.57 7.93
C PHE A 5 -22.95 53.74 6.75
N SER A 6 -22.45 54.43 5.73
CA SER A 6 -21.88 53.74 4.57
C SER A 6 -20.71 52.85 4.93
N THR A 7 -19.85 53.28 5.84
CA THR A 7 -18.71 52.50 6.29
C THR A 7 -19.14 51.24 7.05
N MET A 8 -20.14 51.34 7.91
CA MET A 8 -20.68 50.20 8.64
C MET A 8 -21.30 49.17 7.72
N GLN A 9 -22.02 49.59 6.73
CA GLN A 9 -22.62 48.67 5.75
C GLN A 9 -21.57 47.89 4.97
N ARG A 10 -20.51 48.54 4.57
CA ARG A 10 -19.39 47.90 3.88
C ARG A 10 -18.73 46.85 4.72
N SER A 11 -18.52 47.12 5.99
CA SER A 11 -17.93 46.13 6.91
C SER A 11 -18.77 44.89 7.05
N GLY A 12 -20.10 45.04 7.08
CA GLY A 12 -21.01 43.89 7.16
C GLY A 12 -20.95 43.00 5.92
N VAL A 13 -20.87 43.60 4.75
CA VAL A 13 -20.76 42.89 3.48
C VAL A 13 -19.44 42.12 3.40
N LEU A 14 -18.35 42.74 3.79
CA LEU A 14 -17.03 42.10 3.81
C LEU A 14 -16.99 40.88 4.74
N LYS A 15 -17.61 40.98 5.89
CA LYS A 15 -17.69 39.84 6.83
C LYS A 15 -18.44 38.65 6.21
N ARG A 16 -19.51 38.90 5.47
CA ARG A 16 -20.27 37.85 4.80
C ARG A 16 -19.46 37.16 3.71
N ILE A 17 -18.73 37.89 2.94
CA ILE A 17 -17.85 37.35 1.90
C ILE A 17 -16.76 36.49 2.51
N PHE A 18 -16.17 36.93 3.59
CA PHE A 18 -15.15 36.17 4.31
C PHE A 18 -15.67 34.82 4.81
N THR A 19 -16.87 34.78 5.34
CA THR A 19 -17.46 33.55 5.83
C THR A 19 -17.67 32.55 4.71
N CYS A 20 -18.11 32.97 3.54
CA CYS A 20 -18.28 32.09 2.38
C CYS A 20 -16.97 31.49 1.90
N VAL A 21 -15.90 32.26 1.87
CA VAL A 21 -14.58 31.80 1.45
C VAL A 21 -14.03 30.74 2.41
N ILE A 22 -14.19 30.95 3.70
CA ILE A 22 -13.76 29.99 4.72
C ILE A 22 -14.54 28.66 4.58
N ALA A 23 -15.82 28.73 4.35
CA ALA A 23 -16.65 27.52 4.16
C ALA A 23 -16.19 26.69 2.95
N LEU A 24 -15.86 27.34 1.85
CA LEU A 24 -15.33 26.67 0.67
C LEU A 24 -13.96 26.04 0.94
N ALA A 25 -13.10 26.71 1.67
CA ALA A 25 -11.79 26.21 2.02
C ALA A 25 -11.88 24.97 2.92
N LEU A 26 -12.85 24.90 3.81
CA LEU A 26 -13.07 23.74 4.67
C LEU A 26 -13.60 22.52 3.92
N ALA A 27 -14.33 22.72 2.84
CA ALA A 27 -14.83 21.62 2.01
C ALA A 27 -13.73 20.97 1.16
N MET A 28 -12.71 21.72 0.78
CA MET A 28 -11.61 21.25 -0.06
C MET A 28 -10.82 20.09 0.53
N PRO A 29 -10.43 20.08 1.81
CA PRO A 29 -9.62 19.01 2.37
C PRO A 29 -10.30 17.65 2.37
N MET A 30 -11.62 17.61 2.35
CA MET A 30 -12.35 16.34 2.34
C MET A 30 -12.29 15.60 1.01
N THR A 31 -11.95 16.30 -0.05
CA THR A 31 -11.87 15.70 -1.39
C THR A 31 -10.49 15.14 -1.71
N VAL A 32 -9.50 15.47 -0.92
CA VAL A 32 -8.15 14.93 -1.07
C VAL A 32 -8.11 13.54 -0.44
N GLN A 33 -8.51 12.57 -1.22
CA GLN A 33 -8.23 11.20 -0.88
C GLN A 33 -6.83 10.89 -1.38
N THR A 34 -5.94 10.68 -0.45
CA THR A 34 -4.66 10.09 -0.77
C THR A 34 -4.93 8.69 -1.30
N GLY A 35 -4.62 8.48 -2.56
CA GLY A 35 -4.63 7.15 -3.11
C GLY A 35 -3.73 6.27 -2.25
N TRP A 36 -4.30 5.28 -1.60
CA TRP A 36 -3.54 4.26 -0.95
C TRP A 36 -2.82 3.51 -2.06
N ALA A 37 -1.51 3.57 -2.07
CA ALA A 37 -0.73 2.73 -2.94
C ALA A 37 -1.15 1.28 -2.64
N ALA A 38 -1.64 0.58 -3.64
CA ALA A 38 -2.02 -0.82 -3.48
C ALA A 38 -0.76 -1.60 -3.10
N THR A 39 -0.66 -1.95 -1.84
CA THR A 39 0.43 -2.77 -1.34
C THR A 39 0.10 -4.21 -1.67
N THR A 40 0.96 -4.87 -2.42
CA THR A 40 0.78 -6.28 -2.74
C THR A 40 1.58 -7.11 -1.75
N SER A 41 0.88 -8.01 -1.07
CA SER A 41 1.51 -8.92 -0.11
C SER A 41 2.10 -10.13 -0.82
N TYR A 42 3.27 -10.53 -0.40
CA TYR A 42 4.00 -11.70 -0.89
C TYR A 42 4.41 -12.59 0.28
N THR A 43 4.51 -13.88 0.01
CA THR A 43 5.02 -14.86 0.96
C THR A 43 6.45 -15.24 0.61
N VAL A 44 7.31 -15.29 1.61
CA VAL A 44 8.69 -15.73 1.45
C VAL A 44 8.74 -17.23 1.20
N THR A 45 9.45 -17.63 0.16
CA THR A 45 9.67 -19.03 -0.21
C THR A 45 11.14 -19.27 -0.45
N VAL A 46 11.83 -19.82 0.53
CA VAL A 46 13.22 -20.27 0.42
C VAL A 46 13.27 -21.78 0.65
N ALA A 47 14.03 -22.48 -0.18
CA ALA A 47 14.14 -23.93 -0.09
C ALA A 47 14.90 -24.34 1.17
N ASP A 48 15.88 -23.55 1.57
CA ASP A 48 16.71 -23.80 2.73
C ASP A 48 17.25 -22.48 3.27
N GLY A 49 17.43 -22.38 4.58
CA GLY A 49 17.95 -21.20 5.23
C GLY A 49 16.94 -20.06 5.36
N TYR A 50 17.36 -18.87 5.00
CA TYR A 50 16.57 -17.65 5.18
C TYR A 50 16.78 -16.66 4.03
N LEU A 51 15.83 -15.76 3.87
CA LEU A 51 15.92 -14.59 2.99
C LEU A 51 16.39 -13.39 3.82
N ALA A 52 17.54 -12.82 3.47
CA ALA A 52 18.04 -11.65 4.16
C ALA A 52 17.23 -10.39 3.80
N LEU A 53 16.77 -9.68 4.82
CA LEU A 53 16.27 -8.32 4.71
C LEU A 53 17.49 -7.39 4.80
N ARG A 54 17.66 -6.51 3.80
CA ARG A 54 18.85 -5.69 3.65
C ARG A 54 18.53 -4.21 3.64
N ASN A 55 19.47 -3.39 4.07
CA ASN A 55 19.33 -1.92 4.01
C ASN A 55 19.82 -1.33 2.68
N ALA A 56 20.37 -2.13 1.79
CA ALA A 56 20.85 -1.71 0.48
C ALA A 56 20.58 -2.76 -0.60
N LYS A 57 20.55 -2.33 -1.86
CA LYS A 57 20.35 -3.19 -3.04
C LYS A 57 21.66 -3.93 -3.41
N ALA A 58 22.26 -4.60 -2.44
CA ALA A 58 23.51 -5.30 -2.64
C ALA A 58 23.57 -6.56 -1.78
N TYR A 59 24.22 -7.58 -2.30
CA TYR A 59 24.50 -8.80 -1.57
C TYR A 59 25.76 -8.61 -0.72
N ASP A 60 25.56 -8.20 0.52
CA ASP A 60 26.63 -8.02 1.49
C ASP A 60 26.06 -8.31 2.88
N ASP A 61 26.76 -9.10 3.66
CA ASP A 61 26.34 -9.46 5.02
C ASP A 61 26.25 -8.23 5.93
N LYS A 62 27.05 -7.20 5.65
CA LYS A 62 26.99 -5.93 6.38
C LYS A 62 25.67 -5.18 6.19
N ASN A 63 24.97 -5.46 5.13
CA ASN A 63 23.69 -4.83 4.82
C ASN A 63 22.50 -5.60 5.39
N GLU A 64 22.72 -6.77 5.99
CA GLU A 64 21.66 -7.58 6.55
C GLU A 64 21.14 -6.99 7.83
N ILE A 65 19.84 -6.67 7.86
CA ILE A 65 19.15 -6.08 9.00
C ILE A 65 18.09 -7.01 9.60
N GLY A 66 17.84 -8.13 8.97
CA GLY A 66 16.88 -9.12 9.45
C GLY A 66 16.86 -10.38 8.61
N LYS A 67 16.24 -11.41 9.15
CA LYS A 67 16.10 -12.74 8.52
C LYS A 67 14.63 -13.09 8.36
N LEU A 68 14.25 -13.47 7.16
CA LEU A 68 12.91 -13.92 6.81
C LEU A 68 12.96 -15.41 6.45
N TYR A 69 11.96 -16.13 6.87
CA TYR A 69 11.86 -17.57 6.63
C TYR A 69 10.67 -17.89 5.75
N THR A 70 10.67 -19.07 5.17
CA THR A 70 9.54 -19.56 4.37
C THR A 70 8.25 -19.49 5.18
N GLY A 71 7.23 -18.86 4.59
CA GLY A 71 5.93 -18.61 5.22
C GLY A 71 5.79 -17.20 5.79
N ASP A 72 6.87 -16.45 5.95
CA ASP A 72 6.78 -15.05 6.37
C ASP A 72 6.11 -14.20 5.28
N THR A 73 5.26 -13.27 5.69
CA THR A 73 4.59 -12.36 4.77
C THR A 73 5.30 -11.02 4.75
N VAL A 74 5.46 -10.47 3.57
CA VAL A 74 6.02 -9.13 3.34
C VAL A 74 5.11 -8.32 2.41
N ASP A 75 5.03 -7.05 2.66
CA ASP A 75 4.27 -6.11 1.84
C ASP A 75 5.22 -5.33 0.95
N VAL A 76 5.08 -5.51 -0.36
CA VAL A 76 5.94 -4.86 -1.35
C VAL A 76 5.47 -3.43 -1.54
N THR A 77 6.36 -2.48 -1.27
CA THR A 77 6.10 -1.04 -1.44
C THR A 77 6.78 -0.48 -2.69
N ASP A 78 7.86 -1.09 -3.14
CA ASP A 78 8.53 -0.73 -4.38
C ASP A 78 9.01 -2.00 -5.11
N SER A 79 8.43 -2.25 -6.27
CA SER A 79 8.73 -3.37 -7.15
C SER A 79 9.46 -2.97 -8.42
N SER A 80 10.00 -1.77 -8.50
CA SER A 80 10.68 -1.26 -9.69
C SER A 80 12.03 -1.93 -9.96
N GLY A 81 12.64 -2.52 -8.94
CA GLY A 81 13.93 -3.19 -9.06
C GLY A 81 13.84 -4.54 -9.78
N SER A 82 14.83 -4.83 -10.61
CA SER A 82 14.93 -6.12 -11.32
C SER A 82 15.28 -7.29 -10.40
N THR A 83 16.09 -7.05 -9.39
CA THR A 83 16.59 -8.09 -8.47
C THR A 83 16.08 -7.88 -7.04
N TYR A 84 16.09 -6.65 -6.56
CA TYR A 84 15.72 -6.32 -5.19
C TYR A 84 14.46 -5.46 -5.19
N TRP A 85 13.50 -5.84 -4.33
CA TRP A 85 12.31 -5.07 -4.06
C TRP A 85 12.35 -4.52 -2.64
N TYR A 86 11.77 -3.35 -2.45
CA TYR A 86 11.63 -2.76 -1.13
C TYR A 86 10.33 -3.22 -0.49
N VAL A 87 10.45 -3.83 0.67
CA VAL A 87 9.32 -4.46 1.35
C VAL A 87 9.25 -4.07 2.83
N TYR A 88 8.08 -4.19 3.39
CA TYR A 88 7.86 -4.15 4.82
C TYR A 88 7.65 -5.58 5.34
N ALA A 89 8.48 -6.01 6.26
CA ALA A 89 8.39 -7.32 6.90
C ALA A 89 7.59 -7.23 8.19
N SER A 90 6.36 -7.70 8.16
CA SER A 90 5.42 -7.57 9.29
C SER A 90 5.93 -8.24 10.56
N ARG A 91 6.54 -9.43 10.46
CA ARG A 91 7.09 -10.16 11.60
C ARG A 91 8.24 -9.42 12.28
N LEU A 92 9.09 -8.78 11.51
CA LEU A 92 10.26 -8.04 12.01
C LEU A 92 9.94 -6.58 12.33
N LYS A 93 8.80 -6.07 11.84
CA LYS A 93 8.41 -4.64 11.90
C LYS A 93 9.49 -3.73 11.34
N LYS A 94 10.11 -4.15 10.25
CA LYS A 94 11.20 -3.46 9.56
C LYS A 94 10.95 -3.43 8.06
N SER A 95 11.42 -2.38 7.43
CA SER A 95 11.44 -2.25 5.98
C SER A 95 12.86 -2.41 5.46
N GLY A 96 12.98 -2.95 4.26
CA GLY A 96 14.27 -3.13 3.62
C GLY A 96 14.16 -3.79 2.26
N TYR A 97 15.30 -4.09 1.67
CA TYR A 97 15.39 -4.74 0.37
C TYR A 97 15.51 -6.25 0.53
N VAL A 98 14.75 -6.97 -0.29
CA VAL A 98 14.83 -8.44 -0.39
C VAL A 98 14.99 -8.83 -1.85
N ASN A 99 15.60 -9.99 -2.07
CA ASN A 99 15.66 -10.55 -3.41
C ASN A 99 14.29 -11.10 -3.81
N ARG A 100 13.69 -10.50 -4.85
CA ARG A 100 12.33 -10.83 -5.33
C ARG A 100 12.17 -12.29 -5.73
N ARG A 101 13.26 -12.96 -6.08
CA ARG A 101 13.24 -14.35 -6.53
C ARG A 101 12.64 -15.30 -5.50
N TYR A 102 12.73 -14.94 -4.23
CA TYR A 102 12.24 -15.74 -3.11
C TYR A 102 10.87 -15.28 -2.60
N LEU A 103 10.16 -14.49 -3.39
CA LEU A 103 8.82 -14.03 -3.06
C LEU A 103 7.79 -14.69 -3.97
N ALA A 104 6.78 -15.31 -3.37
CA ALA A 104 5.60 -15.82 -4.06
C ALA A 104 4.42 -14.90 -3.80
N ASN A 105 3.64 -14.60 -4.83
CA ASN A 105 2.45 -13.78 -4.67
C ASN A 105 1.43 -14.50 -3.78
N SER A 106 1.13 -13.92 -2.63
CA SER A 106 0.14 -14.46 -1.69
C SER A 106 -1.30 -14.35 -2.22
N SER A 107 -1.54 -13.50 -3.22
CA SER A 107 -2.84 -13.39 -3.88
C SER A 107 -3.15 -14.55 -4.85
N SER A 108 -2.27 -15.54 -4.97
CA SER A 108 -2.51 -16.74 -5.76
C SER A 108 -3.39 -17.78 -5.06
N GLU A 109 -3.99 -17.47 -3.93
CA GLU A 109 -5.12 -18.24 -3.44
C GLU A 109 -6.27 -18.14 -4.43
N ARG A 110 -6.28 -19.06 -5.36
CA ARG A 110 -7.39 -19.21 -6.30
C ARG A 110 -8.52 -19.90 -5.59
N TYR A 111 -9.51 -19.13 -5.20
CA TYR A 111 -10.74 -19.69 -4.69
C TYR A 111 -11.46 -20.41 -5.83
N VAL A 112 -11.83 -21.65 -5.57
CA VAL A 112 -12.70 -22.38 -6.47
C VAL A 112 -14.09 -21.76 -6.38
N SER A 113 -14.54 -21.17 -7.47
CA SER A 113 -15.90 -20.64 -7.58
C SER A 113 -16.68 -21.42 -8.63
N VAL A 114 -17.68 -22.15 -8.20
CA VAL A 114 -18.64 -22.82 -9.08
C VAL A 114 -20.01 -22.22 -8.84
N LYS A 115 -20.68 -21.84 -9.92
CA LYS A 115 -21.98 -21.19 -9.87
C LYS A 115 -23.07 -22.09 -9.29
N SER A 116 -22.96 -23.37 -9.53
CA SER A 116 -23.78 -24.43 -8.92
C SER A 116 -23.08 -25.77 -9.09
N GLY A 117 -23.33 -26.71 -8.18
CA GLY A 117 -22.72 -28.03 -8.20
C GLY A 117 -21.34 -28.06 -7.50
N TYR A 118 -20.42 -28.79 -8.08
CA TYR A 118 -19.10 -29.02 -7.50
C TYR A 118 -18.01 -29.00 -8.56
N LEU A 119 -16.79 -28.69 -8.16
CA LEU A 119 -15.62 -28.85 -9.00
C LEU A 119 -14.98 -30.21 -8.71
N ALA A 120 -14.92 -31.07 -9.70
CA ALA A 120 -14.31 -32.36 -9.52
C ALA A 120 -12.78 -32.28 -9.46
N LEU A 121 -12.20 -32.78 -8.40
CA LEU A 121 -10.77 -33.01 -8.33
C LEU A 121 -10.45 -34.31 -9.10
N ARG A 122 -9.65 -34.21 -10.15
CA ARG A 122 -9.29 -35.33 -11.01
C ARG A 122 -7.79 -35.57 -11.00
N ASN A 123 -7.42 -36.83 -11.04
CA ASN A 123 -6.01 -37.24 -11.11
C ASN A 123 -5.47 -37.27 -12.55
N ALA A 124 -6.32 -37.07 -13.56
CA ALA A 124 -5.93 -37.04 -14.97
C ALA A 124 -6.55 -35.84 -15.68
N LYS A 125 -5.87 -35.32 -16.70
CA LYS A 125 -6.34 -34.20 -17.53
C LYS A 125 -7.40 -34.62 -18.54
N ALA A 126 -8.40 -35.34 -18.12
CA ALA A 126 -9.45 -35.80 -19.02
C ALA A 126 -10.83 -35.47 -18.47
N PHE A 127 -11.64 -34.86 -19.30
CA PHE A 127 -13.08 -34.76 -19.12
C PHE A 127 -13.74 -35.87 -19.96
N LYS A 128 -14.54 -36.68 -19.33
CA LYS A 128 -15.50 -37.52 -20.01
C LYS A 128 -16.89 -36.99 -19.76
#